data_a6af29cc288fc91bc510edfc9a103536
#
_entry.id   a6af29cc288fc91bc510edfc9a103536
#
_cell.length_a   1.000
_cell.length_b   1.000
_cell.length_c   1.000
_cell.angle_alpha   90.00
_cell.angle_beta   90.00
_cell.angle_gamma   90.00
#
_symmetry.space_group_name_H-M   'P 1'
#
loop_
_entity.id
_entity.type
_entity.pdbx_description
1 polymer ?
#
loop_
_entity_poly.entity_id
_entity_poly.type
_entity_poly.pdbx_seq_one_letter_code
_entity_poly.pdbx_strand_id
1 'polypeptide(L)'
;VEEYENGGTYETIDFDNVDIDGSKGIAGVGMALDLGAEADFGKLDLVPNLKAGIAIRDLGFLKWKEGISARNAGQPFVFEGFQDIKVQDGPGTDIEDQTDDLTDRLTDLYRLEDAGVVSGRNTGLGTTLAISAEYALPMYDKLTFGFTSTSRIQKRYGWNEERLYVIVKPMRKIEASVNAGVGTFGPSWGWAVNLGYFFLGMDHMLGKLTKQGIPVRSNADFRLGLVIPFGGAPKKR
;
A
#
# COMPACT_ATOMS: atom_id res chain seq x y z
N VAL A 1 11.16 17.05 29.45
CA VAL A 1 11.03 18.47 29.06
C VAL A 1 12.44 19.02 28.94
N GLU A 2 12.80 19.42 27.74
CA GLU A 2 14.09 20.08 27.47
C GLU A 2 13.86 21.58 27.32
N GLU A 3 14.88 22.38 27.68
CA GLU A 3 14.81 23.84 27.72
C GLU A 3 15.68 24.44 26.60
N TYR A 4 15.11 25.34 25.82
CA TYR A 4 15.88 26.10 24.82
C TYR A 4 16.77 27.15 25.50
N GLU A 5 17.86 27.55 24.87
CA GLU A 5 18.75 28.62 25.35
C GLU A 5 18.03 29.99 25.60
N ASN A 6 16.89 30.19 24.95
CA ASN A 6 16.04 31.38 25.13
C ASN A 6 14.96 31.23 26.23
N GLY A 7 14.98 30.16 27.02
CA GLY A 7 14.06 29.93 28.13
C GLY A 7 12.70 29.33 27.74
N GLY A 8 12.50 28.98 26.50
CA GLY A 8 11.33 28.18 26.05
C GLY A 8 11.49 26.72 26.45
N THR A 9 10.41 26.03 26.81
CA THR A 9 10.38 24.60 27.08
C THR A 9 9.64 23.89 25.99
N TYR A 10 10.14 22.72 25.57
CA TYR A 10 9.44 21.84 24.65
C TYR A 10 9.37 20.40 25.21
N GLU A 11 8.27 19.73 24.94
CA GLU A 11 8.11 18.32 25.26
C GLU A 11 8.50 17.49 24.05
N THR A 12 9.63 16.81 24.13
CA THR A 12 9.98 15.79 23.15
C THR A 12 9.18 14.54 23.46
N ILE A 13 8.63 13.91 22.43
CA ILE A 13 8.13 12.52 22.55
C ILE A 13 9.38 11.66 22.72
N ASP A 14 9.65 11.31 23.97
CA ASP A 14 10.74 10.38 24.30
C ASP A 14 10.34 8.98 23.88
N PHE A 15 10.84 8.56 22.71
CA PHE A 15 10.62 7.22 22.21
C PHE A 15 11.37 6.13 23.00
N ASP A 16 12.33 6.53 23.84
CA ASP A 16 13.05 5.60 24.72
C ASP A 16 12.18 5.11 25.89
N ASN A 17 11.09 5.83 26.19
CA ASN A 17 10.08 5.46 27.19
C ASN A 17 8.81 4.82 26.59
N VAL A 18 8.82 4.40 25.35
CA VAL A 18 7.77 3.54 24.81
C VAL A 18 7.99 2.13 25.34
N ASP A 19 7.49 1.90 26.55
CA ASP A 19 7.49 0.56 27.15
C ASP A 19 6.49 -0.33 26.41
N ILE A 20 7.03 -1.11 25.48
CA ILE A 20 6.28 -2.20 24.83
C ILE A 20 6.26 -3.37 25.82
N ASP A 21 5.42 -3.24 26.84
CA ASP A 21 5.21 -4.31 27.81
C ASP A 21 4.49 -5.50 27.14
N GLY A 22 5.29 -6.43 26.64
CA GLY A 22 4.81 -7.71 26.11
C GLY A 22 4.05 -8.57 27.15
N SER A 23 4.04 -8.16 28.43
CA SER A 23 3.35 -8.87 29.50
C SER A 23 1.82 -8.69 29.48
N LYS A 24 1.30 -7.70 28.79
CA LYS A 24 -0.15 -7.42 28.73
C LYS A 24 -0.96 -8.44 27.90
N GLY A 25 -0.28 -9.44 27.36
CA GLY A 25 -0.93 -10.57 26.69
C GLY A 25 -1.44 -10.23 25.27
N ILE A 26 -2.27 -11.12 24.74
CA ILE A 26 -2.79 -11.03 23.37
C ILE A 26 -3.83 -9.92 23.29
N ALA A 27 -3.58 -8.90 22.45
CA ALA A 27 -4.47 -7.74 22.24
C ALA A 27 -5.78 -8.10 21.53
N GLY A 28 -5.81 -9.19 20.78
CA GLY A 28 -6.99 -9.67 20.08
C GLY A 28 -6.78 -11.07 19.49
N VAL A 29 -7.85 -11.66 19.03
CA VAL A 29 -7.85 -12.94 18.32
C VAL A 29 -8.70 -12.84 17.07
N GLY A 30 -8.32 -13.53 16.02
CA GLY A 30 -9.05 -13.53 14.77
C GLY A 30 -8.88 -14.81 14.00
N MET A 31 -9.69 -14.93 12.95
CA MET A 31 -9.63 -16.05 12.01
C MET A 31 -9.83 -15.49 10.60
N ALA A 32 -9.08 -16.03 9.66
CA ALA A 32 -9.25 -15.78 8.24
C ALA A 32 -9.27 -17.08 7.47
N LEU A 33 -9.97 -17.09 6.34
CA LEU A 33 -10.03 -18.20 5.40
C LEU A 33 -9.62 -17.70 4.02
N ASP A 34 -8.70 -18.44 3.41
CA ASP A 34 -8.27 -18.25 2.03
C ASP A 34 -8.72 -19.44 1.20
N LEU A 35 -9.37 -19.17 0.09
CA LEU A 35 -9.86 -20.17 -0.84
C LEU A 35 -9.42 -19.78 -2.26
N GLY A 36 -9.03 -20.75 -3.05
CA GLY A 36 -8.69 -20.53 -4.44
C GLY A 36 -8.89 -21.76 -5.28
N ALA A 37 -9.15 -21.54 -6.56
CA ALA A 37 -9.25 -22.57 -7.57
C ALA A 37 -8.63 -22.07 -8.88
N GLU A 38 -7.95 -22.98 -9.58
CA GLU A 38 -7.40 -22.75 -10.92
C GLU A 38 -7.85 -23.89 -11.84
N ALA A 39 -8.27 -23.56 -13.04
CA ALA A 39 -8.63 -24.50 -14.07
C ALA A 39 -7.73 -24.33 -15.30
N ASP A 40 -7.21 -25.42 -15.82
CA ASP A 40 -6.54 -25.51 -17.11
C ASP A 40 -7.54 -26.05 -18.14
N PHE A 41 -8.11 -25.14 -18.92
CA PHE A 41 -9.15 -25.45 -19.89
C PHE A 41 -8.63 -26.30 -21.07
N GLY A 42 -7.33 -26.24 -21.32
CA GLY A 42 -6.70 -27.15 -22.31
C GLY A 42 -6.71 -28.62 -21.84
N LYS A 43 -6.50 -28.85 -20.54
CA LYS A 43 -6.58 -30.18 -19.96
C LYS A 43 -8.01 -30.71 -19.85
N LEU A 44 -8.99 -29.84 -19.90
CA LEU A 44 -10.41 -30.14 -19.88
C LEU A 44 -11.00 -30.31 -21.30
N ASP A 45 -10.15 -30.24 -22.34
CA ASP A 45 -10.53 -30.27 -23.75
C ASP A 45 -11.57 -29.21 -24.17
N LEU A 46 -11.60 -28.08 -23.45
CA LEU A 46 -12.54 -26.98 -23.72
C LEU A 46 -11.91 -25.90 -24.59
N VAL A 47 -10.85 -25.26 -24.08
CA VAL A 47 -10.13 -24.19 -24.78
C VAL A 47 -8.63 -24.44 -24.64
N PRO A 48 -7.91 -24.76 -25.72
CA PRO A 48 -6.48 -25.00 -25.64
C PRO A 48 -5.71 -23.80 -25.09
N ASN A 49 -4.71 -24.06 -24.25
CA ASN A 49 -3.78 -23.07 -23.71
C ASN A 49 -4.40 -21.96 -22.83
N LEU A 50 -5.68 -22.09 -22.45
CA LEU A 50 -6.33 -21.18 -21.52
C LEU A 50 -6.28 -21.73 -20.10
N LYS A 51 -5.84 -20.90 -19.17
CA LYS A 51 -5.95 -21.12 -17.73
C LYS A 51 -6.73 -19.97 -17.11
N ALA A 52 -7.54 -20.27 -16.12
CA ALA A 52 -8.22 -19.25 -15.34
C ALA A 52 -8.24 -19.62 -13.87
N GLY A 53 -8.20 -18.61 -13.02
CA GLY A 53 -8.16 -18.77 -11.58
C GLY A 53 -9.07 -17.76 -10.87
N ILE A 54 -9.55 -18.18 -9.72
CA ILE A 54 -10.26 -17.32 -8.76
C ILE A 54 -9.72 -17.60 -7.37
N ALA A 55 -9.52 -16.53 -6.59
CA ALA A 55 -9.12 -16.64 -5.22
C ALA A 55 -9.85 -15.61 -4.34
N ILE A 56 -10.26 -16.05 -3.16
CA ILE A 56 -10.78 -15.22 -2.10
C ILE A 56 -9.77 -15.34 -0.95
N ARG A 57 -9.26 -14.21 -0.48
CA ARG A 57 -8.28 -14.16 0.61
C ARG A 57 -8.78 -13.25 1.73
N ASP A 58 -8.32 -13.53 2.94
CA ASP A 58 -8.62 -12.74 4.15
C ASP A 58 -10.12 -12.67 4.46
N LEU A 59 -10.91 -13.71 4.09
CA LEU A 59 -12.32 -13.78 4.48
C LEU A 59 -12.40 -14.08 5.97
N GLY A 60 -12.53 -13.05 6.80
CA GLY A 60 -12.43 -13.26 8.22
C GLY A 60 -12.72 -12.04 9.08
N PHE A 61 -12.41 -12.19 10.36
CA PHE A 61 -12.60 -11.16 11.36
C PHE A 61 -11.50 -11.16 12.40
N LEU A 62 -11.35 -10.04 13.09
CA LEU A 62 -10.48 -9.84 14.23
C LEU A 62 -11.30 -9.29 15.39
N LYS A 63 -11.29 -9.98 16.51
CA LYS A 63 -11.89 -9.54 17.75
C LYS A 63 -10.82 -8.96 18.65
N TRP A 64 -10.85 -7.66 18.83
CA TRP A 64 -10.00 -6.93 19.74
C TRP A 64 -10.53 -7.03 21.16
N LYS A 65 -9.62 -7.11 22.12
CA LYS A 65 -9.93 -6.90 23.54
C LYS A 65 -10.08 -5.40 23.81
N GLU A 66 -10.11 -5.05 25.07
CA GLU A 66 -10.06 -3.65 25.49
C GLU A 66 -8.78 -2.99 25.02
N GLY A 67 -8.86 -1.72 24.71
CA GLY A 67 -7.74 -0.90 24.28
C GLY A 67 -7.80 0.48 24.87
N ILE A 68 -6.67 1.16 24.91
CA ILE A 68 -6.60 2.58 25.23
C ILE A 68 -6.91 3.36 23.96
N SER A 69 -7.78 4.34 24.06
CA SER A 69 -8.08 5.24 22.98
C SER A 69 -7.44 6.59 23.26
N ALA A 70 -6.68 7.08 22.31
CA ALA A 70 -6.22 8.45 22.29
C ALA A 70 -6.87 9.15 21.11
N ARG A 71 -7.28 10.37 21.30
CA ARG A 71 -7.87 11.23 20.26
C ARG A 71 -7.30 12.63 20.34
N ASN A 72 -7.28 13.29 19.23
CA ASN A 72 -7.02 14.70 19.17
C ASN A 72 -8.19 15.48 19.81
N ALA A 73 -7.92 16.57 20.53
CA ALA A 73 -8.94 17.42 21.18
C ALA A 73 -9.95 18.05 20.19
N GLY A 74 -9.72 17.91 18.89
CA GLY A 74 -10.72 18.21 17.86
C GLY A 74 -10.87 19.68 17.52
N GLN A 75 -9.88 20.51 17.83
CA GLN A 75 -9.88 21.90 17.37
C GLN A 75 -9.63 21.94 15.86
N PRO A 76 -10.47 22.61 15.07
CA PRO A 76 -10.20 22.74 13.65
C PRO A 76 -8.97 23.64 13.45
N PHE A 77 -8.01 23.15 12.67
CA PHE A 77 -6.90 23.98 12.24
C PHE A 77 -7.30 24.78 11.00
N VAL A 78 -7.24 26.10 11.10
CA VAL A 78 -7.43 27.03 9.98
C VAL A 78 -6.18 27.89 9.89
N PHE A 79 -5.51 27.80 8.75
CA PHE A 79 -4.39 28.69 8.44
C PHE A 79 -4.86 29.75 7.41
N GLU A 80 -4.93 30.99 7.83
CA GLU A 80 -5.38 32.12 6.99
C GLU A 80 -4.22 32.85 6.31
N GLY A 81 -3.02 32.28 6.37
CA GLY A 81 -1.79 32.90 5.86
C GLY A 81 -1.14 33.82 6.90
N PHE A 82 0.06 34.27 6.58
CA PHE A 82 0.75 35.29 7.36
C PHE A 82 0.16 36.67 7.02
N GLN A 83 -0.25 37.43 8.05
CA GLN A 83 -0.92 38.71 7.88
C GLN A 83 -0.08 39.81 8.48
N ASP A 84 -0.21 41.01 7.91
CA ASP A 84 0.42 42.26 8.43
C ASP A 84 1.91 42.11 8.78
N ILE A 85 2.66 41.46 7.88
CA ILE A 85 4.08 41.20 8.08
C ILE A 85 4.83 42.51 8.18
N LYS A 86 5.58 42.70 9.29
CA LYS A 86 6.45 43.84 9.50
C LYS A 86 7.63 43.79 8.51
N VAL A 87 7.76 44.86 7.73
CA VAL A 87 8.90 45.03 6.83
C VAL A 87 9.86 46.05 7.43
N GLN A 88 11.04 45.66 7.83
CA GLN A 88 12.02 46.44 8.57
C GLN A 88 11.42 47.00 9.90
N ASP A 89 11.62 48.25 10.21
CA ASP A 89 11.09 48.89 11.42
C ASP A 89 9.66 49.45 11.26
N GLY A 90 8.90 48.98 10.28
CA GLY A 90 7.51 49.40 10.04
C GLY A 90 6.50 48.79 11.02
N PRO A 91 5.24 49.23 10.96
CA PRO A 91 4.18 48.61 11.72
C PRO A 91 3.86 47.20 11.16
N GLY A 92 3.49 46.28 12.04
CA GLY A 92 3.11 44.90 11.65
C GLY A 92 3.61 43.91 12.71
N THR A 93 3.29 42.63 12.49
CA THR A 93 3.71 41.54 13.35
C THR A 93 4.97 40.90 12.79
N ASP A 94 5.90 40.51 13.64
CA ASP A 94 7.12 39.83 13.22
C ASP A 94 6.80 38.46 12.60
N ILE A 95 7.50 38.12 11.56
CA ILE A 95 7.26 36.84 10.88
C ILE A 95 7.63 35.63 11.77
N GLU A 96 8.60 35.88 12.67
CA GLU A 96 9.05 34.89 13.66
C GLU A 96 7.92 34.57 14.64
N ASP A 97 7.24 35.58 15.20
CA ASP A 97 6.10 35.40 16.11
C ASP A 97 4.94 34.66 15.43
N GLN A 98 4.67 34.92 14.16
CA GLN A 98 3.61 34.24 13.41
C GLN A 98 3.98 32.77 13.06
N THR A 99 5.28 32.51 12.87
CA THR A 99 5.78 31.15 12.62
C THR A 99 5.73 30.33 13.90
N ASP A 100 6.04 30.94 15.03
CA ASP A 100 5.96 30.29 16.35
C ASP A 100 4.51 29.92 16.69
N ASP A 101 3.56 30.88 16.53
CA ASP A 101 2.12 30.61 16.71
C ASP A 101 1.63 29.49 15.79
N LEU A 102 2.07 29.47 14.52
CA LEU A 102 1.75 28.42 13.60
C LEU A 102 2.30 27.06 14.06
N THR A 103 3.53 27.03 14.55
CA THR A 103 4.19 25.84 15.04
C THR A 103 3.50 25.28 16.28
N ASP A 104 3.14 26.13 17.22
CA ASP A 104 2.39 25.74 18.42
C ASP A 104 1.03 25.17 18.06
N ARG A 105 0.29 25.81 17.17
CA ARG A 105 -1.01 25.34 16.70
C ARG A 105 -0.91 24.03 15.93
N LEU A 106 0.16 23.82 15.15
CA LEU A 106 0.44 22.54 14.49
C LEU A 106 0.77 21.45 15.52
N THR A 107 1.54 21.78 16.54
CA THR A 107 1.87 20.85 17.63
C THR A 107 0.62 20.41 18.37
N ASP A 108 -0.30 21.32 18.66
CA ASP A 108 -1.59 21.02 19.28
C ASP A 108 -2.45 20.07 18.43
N LEU A 109 -2.33 20.09 17.09
CA LEU A 109 -3.01 19.14 16.22
C LEU A 109 -2.54 17.69 16.45
N TYR A 110 -1.29 17.50 16.80
CA TYR A 110 -0.72 16.17 17.07
C TYR A 110 -0.83 15.74 18.52
N ARG A 111 -1.27 16.65 19.40
CA ARG A 111 -1.48 16.36 20.81
C ARG A 111 -2.64 15.39 20.97
N LEU A 112 -2.34 14.20 21.48
CA LEU A 112 -3.32 13.17 21.74
C LEU A 112 -3.72 13.20 23.22
N GLU A 113 -5.00 13.33 23.48
CA GLU A 113 -5.57 13.19 24.81
C GLU A 113 -6.03 11.77 25.05
N ASP A 114 -5.79 11.25 26.23
CA ASP A 114 -6.30 9.95 26.66
C ASP A 114 -7.84 10.00 26.72
N ALA A 115 -8.48 9.25 25.85
CA ALA A 115 -9.94 9.13 25.80
C ALA A 115 -10.46 7.91 26.61
N GLY A 116 -9.57 7.27 27.40
CA GLY A 116 -9.90 6.17 28.29
C GLY A 116 -9.94 4.81 27.60
N VAL A 117 -10.41 3.83 28.35
CA VAL A 117 -10.51 2.45 27.91
C VAL A 117 -11.70 2.29 26.96
N VAL A 118 -11.42 1.77 25.78
CA VAL A 118 -12.44 1.41 24.80
C VAL A 118 -12.73 -0.08 24.91
N SER A 119 -14.01 -0.43 25.01
CA SER A 119 -14.45 -1.82 25.02
C SER A 119 -14.03 -2.55 23.74
N GLY A 120 -13.84 -3.85 23.85
CA GLY A 120 -13.43 -4.69 22.72
C GLY A 120 -14.38 -4.56 21.52
N ARG A 121 -13.83 -4.67 20.34
CA ARG A 121 -14.56 -4.53 19.08
C ARG A 121 -14.30 -5.68 18.12
N ASN A 122 -15.27 -5.97 17.27
CA ASN A 122 -15.09 -6.86 16.13
C ASN A 122 -14.78 -6.03 14.88
N THR A 123 -13.75 -6.41 14.16
CA THR A 123 -13.36 -5.78 12.89
C THR A 123 -13.32 -6.87 11.83
N GLY A 124 -14.07 -6.71 10.75
CA GLY A 124 -13.93 -7.54 9.56
C GLY A 124 -12.57 -7.30 8.89
N LEU A 125 -11.94 -8.34 8.44
CA LEU A 125 -10.74 -8.22 7.59
C LEU A 125 -11.13 -7.71 6.21
N GLY A 126 -10.21 -7.04 5.54
CA GLY A 126 -10.41 -6.62 4.16
C GLY A 126 -10.30 -7.81 3.22
N THR A 127 -11.43 -8.39 2.85
CA THR A 127 -11.48 -9.54 1.93
C THR A 127 -10.99 -9.14 0.55
N THR A 128 -10.07 -9.93 -0.03
CA THR A 128 -9.56 -9.73 -1.37
C THR A 128 -10.11 -10.81 -2.30
N LEU A 129 -10.80 -10.37 -3.35
CA LEU A 129 -11.20 -11.21 -4.47
C LEU A 129 -10.22 -11.00 -5.61
N ALA A 130 -9.64 -12.09 -6.13
CA ALA A 130 -8.76 -12.07 -7.29
C ALA A 130 -9.29 -13.02 -8.36
N ILE A 131 -9.34 -12.55 -9.59
CA ILE A 131 -9.70 -13.33 -10.79
C ILE A 131 -8.54 -13.20 -11.75
N SER A 132 -8.13 -14.30 -12.38
CA SER A 132 -7.07 -14.31 -13.37
C SER A 132 -7.42 -15.18 -14.57
N ALA A 133 -6.90 -14.80 -15.73
CA ALA A 133 -6.94 -15.63 -16.93
C ALA A 133 -5.62 -15.46 -17.69
N GLU A 134 -5.09 -16.54 -18.21
CA GLU A 134 -3.88 -16.57 -19.05
C GLU A 134 -4.14 -17.40 -20.30
N TYR A 135 -3.72 -16.88 -21.44
CA TYR A 135 -3.82 -17.54 -22.72
C TYR A 135 -2.47 -17.55 -23.43
N ALA A 136 -1.86 -18.73 -23.56
CA ALA A 136 -0.64 -18.90 -24.33
C ALA A 136 -0.97 -19.09 -25.82
N LEU A 137 -0.30 -18.32 -26.68
CA LEU A 137 -0.60 -18.31 -28.11
C LEU A 137 -0.25 -19.66 -28.76
N PRO A 138 -1.20 -20.36 -29.42
CA PRO A 138 -0.92 -21.66 -30.00
C PRO A 138 0.16 -21.68 -31.08
N MET A 139 0.27 -20.56 -31.84
CA MET A 139 1.25 -20.39 -32.92
C MET A 139 2.64 -20.03 -32.39
N TYR A 140 2.74 -19.50 -31.18
CA TYR A 140 3.96 -19.09 -30.54
C TYR A 140 3.84 -19.22 -29.02
N ASP A 141 4.13 -20.41 -28.52
CA ASP A 141 3.97 -20.82 -27.12
C ASP A 141 4.81 -20.01 -26.11
N LYS A 142 5.73 -19.18 -26.63
CA LYS A 142 6.57 -18.25 -25.85
C LYS A 142 5.87 -16.93 -25.53
N LEU A 143 4.67 -16.71 -26.06
CA LEU A 143 3.89 -15.49 -25.84
C LEU A 143 2.60 -15.84 -25.10
N THR A 144 2.42 -15.20 -23.95
CA THR A 144 1.23 -15.36 -23.12
C THR A 144 0.57 -14.01 -22.90
N PHE A 145 -0.72 -13.95 -23.09
CA PHE A 145 -1.57 -12.83 -22.70
C PHE A 145 -2.25 -13.18 -21.39
N GLY A 146 -2.34 -12.21 -20.50
CA GLY A 146 -3.01 -12.43 -19.24
C GLY A 146 -3.86 -11.24 -18.81
N PHE A 147 -4.81 -11.55 -17.97
CA PHE A 147 -5.70 -10.62 -17.31
C PHE A 147 -5.77 -10.95 -15.83
N THR A 148 -5.76 -9.91 -15.00
CA THR A 148 -6.08 -10.02 -13.58
C THR A 148 -7.05 -8.93 -13.18
N SER A 149 -8.02 -9.30 -12.34
CA SER A 149 -8.88 -8.37 -11.62
C SER A 149 -8.70 -8.65 -10.14
N THR A 150 -8.34 -7.63 -9.37
CA THR A 150 -8.17 -7.74 -7.92
C THR A 150 -9.00 -6.67 -7.25
N SER A 151 -9.87 -7.09 -6.34
CA SER A 151 -10.73 -6.20 -5.57
C SER A 151 -10.56 -6.46 -4.09
N ARG A 152 -10.19 -5.43 -3.33
CA ARG A 152 -10.19 -5.47 -1.87
C ARG A 152 -11.47 -4.85 -1.35
N ILE A 153 -12.28 -5.68 -0.75
CA ILE A 153 -13.60 -5.33 -0.22
C ILE A 153 -13.43 -4.93 1.25
N GLN A 154 -13.43 -3.63 1.50
CA GLN A 154 -13.31 -3.08 2.84
C GLN A 154 -14.05 -1.75 2.92
N LYS A 155 -14.71 -1.47 4.06
CA LYS A 155 -15.63 -0.33 4.22
C LYS A 155 -14.98 1.04 3.95
N ARG A 156 -13.71 1.26 4.32
CA ARG A 156 -13.03 2.56 4.19
C ARG A 156 -11.85 2.55 3.21
N TYR A 157 -11.23 1.40 3.00
CA TYR A 157 -9.97 1.26 2.25
C TYR A 157 -10.10 0.19 1.16
N GLY A 158 -11.31 0.00 0.65
CA GLY A 158 -11.55 -0.85 -0.50
C GLY A 158 -10.92 -0.24 -1.76
N TRP A 159 -10.38 -1.10 -2.62
CA TRP A 159 -9.83 -0.73 -3.91
C TRP A 159 -10.02 -1.85 -4.91
N ASN A 160 -9.98 -1.53 -6.18
CA ASN A 160 -9.97 -2.49 -7.27
C ASN A 160 -8.91 -2.10 -8.31
N GLU A 161 -8.43 -3.10 -9.02
CA GLU A 161 -7.52 -2.96 -10.15
C GLU A 161 -7.78 -4.06 -11.16
N GLU A 162 -7.97 -3.68 -12.41
CA GLU A 162 -7.97 -4.55 -13.59
C GLU A 162 -6.68 -4.35 -14.34
N ARG A 163 -6.01 -5.44 -14.70
CA ARG A 163 -4.71 -5.41 -15.35
C ARG A 163 -4.65 -6.39 -16.52
N LEU A 164 -4.17 -5.91 -17.64
CA LEU A 164 -3.77 -6.74 -18.78
C LEU A 164 -2.24 -6.83 -18.80
N TYR A 165 -1.73 -7.98 -19.16
CA TYR A 165 -0.30 -8.18 -19.28
C TYR A 165 0.06 -9.11 -20.44
N VAL A 166 1.28 -8.94 -20.92
CA VAL A 166 1.87 -9.79 -21.95
C VAL A 166 3.21 -10.30 -21.42
N ILE A 167 3.43 -11.59 -21.52
CA ILE A 167 4.67 -12.25 -21.11
C ILE A 167 5.31 -12.87 -22.35
N VAL A 168 6.59 -12.62 -22.55
CA VAL A 168 7.42 -13.22 -23.61
C VAL A 168 8.54 -14.02 -22.97
N LYS A 169 8.67 -15.29 -23.35
CA LYS A 169 9.71 -16.22 -22.89
C LYS A 169 10.61 -16.65 -24.06
N PRO A 170 11.48 -15.75 -24.59
CA PRO A 170 12.28 -16.04 -25.76
C PRO A 170 13.21 -17.23 -25.54
N MET A 171 13.67 -17.41 -24.30
CA MET A 171 14.57 -18.51 -23.88
C MET A 171 14.11 -19.09 -22.55
N ARG A 172 14.53 -20.32 -22.24
CA ARG A 172 14.13 -21.04 -21.03
C ARG A 172 14.40 -20.30 -19.71
N LYS A 173 15.37 -19.38 -19.68
CA LYS A 173 15.79 -18.62 -18.50
C LYS A 173 15.55 -17.12 -18.62
N ILE A 174 14.94 -16.69 -19.71
CA ILE A 174 14.67 -15.28 -19.95
C ILE A 174 13.19 -15.10 -20.15
N GLU A 175 12.61 -14.23 -19.35
CA GLU A 175 11.21 -13.83 -19.44
C GLU A 175 11.13 -12.31 -19.34
N ALA A 176 10.34 -11.71 -20.19
CA ALA A 176 10.03 -10.29 -20.11
C ALA A 176 8.51 -10.10 -20.10
N SER A 177 8.05 -9.15 -19.36
CA SER A 177 6.62 -8.81 -19.31
C SER A 177 6.39 -7.31 -19.35
N VAL A 178 5.27 -6.94 -19.92
CA VAL A 178 4.72 -5.59 -19.82
C VAL A 178 3.28 -5.69 -19.38
N ASN A 179 2.83 -4.73 -18.62
CA ASN A 179 1.47 -4.69 -18.12
C ASN A 179 0.90 -3.26 -18.18
N ALA A 180 -0.41 -3.19 -18.27
CA ALA A 180 -1.18 -1.96 -18.12
C ALA A 180 -2.45 -2.26 -17.34
N GLY A 181 -2.81 -1.35 -16.45
CA GLY A 181 -3.97 -1.52 -15.58
C GLY A 181 -4.71 -0.21 -15.36
N VAL A 182 -5.90 -0.36 -14.84
CA VAL A 182 -6.77 0.73 -14.39
C VAL A 182 -7.47 0.29 -13.11
N GLY A 183 -7.64 1.22 -12.19
CA GLY A 183 -8.30 0.91 -10.93
C GLY A 183 -8.58 2.16 -10.11
N THR A 184 -8.89 1.94 -8.84
CA THR A 184 -9.22 3.01 -7.89
C THR A 184 -8.18 4.12 -7.82
N PHE A 185 -6.91 3.78 -8.03
CA PHE A 185 -5.80 4.74 -7.95
C PHE A 185 -5.43 5.37 -9.29
N GLY A 186 -6.16 5.05 -10.35
CA GLY A 186 -5.95 5.54 -11.70
C GLY A 186 -5.27 4.52 -12.60
N PRO A 187 -4.82 4.95 -13.80
CA PRO A 187 -4.11 4.10 -14.73
C PRO A 187 -2.70 3.79 -14.21
N SER A 188 -2.24 2.60 -14.51
CA SER A 188 -0.89 2.13 -14.20
C SER A 188 -0.30 1.37 -15.38
N TRP A 189 1.01 1.31 -15.46
CA TRP A 189 1.73 0.42 -16.34
C TRP A 189 3.03 -0.01 -15.70
N GLY A 190 3.57 -1.10 -16.18
CA GLY A 190 4.80 -1.63 -15.64
C GLY A 190 5.46 -2.60 -16.61
N TRP A 191 6.64 -3.00 -16.26
CA TRP A 191 7.41 -4.02 -16.95
C TRP A 191 8.26 -4.82 -15.97
N ALA A 192 8.59 -6.05 -16.34
CA ALA A 192 9.54 -6.86 -15.61
C ALA A 192 10.38 -7.71 -16.57
N VAL A 193 11.61 -7.98 -16.15
CA VAL A 193 12.53 -8.90 -16.84
C VAL A 193 13.10 -9.87 -15.83
N ASN A 194 13.02 -11.15 -16.15
CA ASN A 194 13.63 -12.23 -15.40
C ASN A 194 14.77 -12.85 -16.23
N LEU A 195 15.94 -12.86 -15.67
CA LEU A 195 17.16 -13.40 -16.28
C LEU A 195 17.62 -14.70 -15.61
N GLY A 196 16.69 -15.52 -15.19
CA GLY A 196 16.91 -16.81 -14.54
C GLY A 196 17.12 -16.68 -13.03
N TYR A 197 18.22 -16.12 -12.60
CA TYR A 197 18.49 -15.91 -11.18
C TYR A 197 18.18 -14.48 -10.71
N PHE A 198 18.16 -13.54 -11.63
CA PHE A 198 17.89 -12.13 -11.37
C PHE A 198 16.55 -11.75 -11.94
N PHE A 199 15.80 -10.95 -11.20
CA PHE A 199 14.66 -10.26 -11.75
C PHE A 199 14.73 -8.77 -11.45
N LEU A 200 14.24 -7.99 -12.39
CA LEU A 200 14.18 -6.54 -12.34
C LEU A 200 12.82 -6.12 -12.88
N GLY A 201 12.19 -5.17 -12.26
CA GLY A 201 10.93 -4.64 -12.76
C GLY A 201 10.54 -3.32 -12.12
N MET A 202 9.65 -2.64 -12.79
CA MET A 202 8.98 -1.44 -12.32
C MET A 202 7.48 -1.61 -12.53
N ASP A 203 6.70 -1.11 -11.61
CA ASP A 203 5.24 -1.17 -11.69
C ASP A 203 4.62 0.16 -11.23
N HIS A 204 3.33 0.34 -11.49
CA HIS A 204 2.58 1.53 -11.10
C HIS A 204 3.22 2.85 -11.56
N MET A 205 3.87 2.86 -12.71
CA MET A 205 4.62 4.03 -13.22
C MET A 205 3.75 5.24 -13.54
N LEU A 206 2.44 5.06 -13.65
CA LEU A 206 1.48 6.13 -13.77
C LEU A 206 0.53 6.10 -12.57
N GLY A 207 0.14 7.29 -12.16
CA GLY A 207 -0.92 7.46 -11.18
C GLY A 207 -2.05 8.29 -11.79
N LYS A 208 -2.53 9.29 -11.05
CA LYS A 208 -3.60 10.16 -11.51
C LYS A 208 -3.09 11.13 -12.59
N LEU A 209 -3.76 11.12 -13.74
CA LEU A 209 -3.52 12.08 -14.82
C LEU A 209 -4.54 13.21 -14.79
N THR A 210 -4.15 14.42 -15.21
CA THR A 210 -5.08 15.51 -15.53
C THR A 210 -5.83 15.19 -16.84
N LYS A 211 -6.86 15.98 -17.15
CA LYS A 211 -7.54 15.90 -18.46
C LYS A 211 -6.60 16.12 -19.65
N GLN A 212 -5.50 16.82 -19.44
CA GLN A 212 -4.47 17.09 -20.43
C GLN A 212 -3.36 16.02 -20.49
N GLY A 213 -3.49 14.94 -19.72
CA GLY A 213 -2.51 13.85 -19.69
C GLY A 213 -1.26 14.12 -18.82
N ILE A 214 -1.26 15.20 -18.02
CA ILE A 214 -0.14 15.52 -17.14
C ILE A 214 -0.27 14.68 -15.85
N PRO A 215 0.76 13.94 -15.44
CA PRO A 215 0.73 13.17 -14.20
C PRO A 215 0.71 14.10 -12.97
N VAL A 216 -0.36 14.03 -12.20
CA VAL A 216 -0.52 14.79 -10.95
C VAL A 216 -0.03 13.97 -9.76
N ARG A 217 -0.14 12.63 -9.87
CA ARG A 217 0.34 11.70 -8.88
C ARG A 217 1.00 10.53 -9.59
N SER A 218 2.24 10.26 -9.25
CA SER A 218 2.99 9.10 -9.74
C SER A 218 3.31 8.21 -8.55
N ASN A 219 2.96 6.94 -8.64
CA ASN A 219 3.44 5.90 -7.75
C ASN A 219 4.29 4.98 -8.61
N ALA A 220 5.57 4.88 -8.32
CA ALA A 220 6.42 3.90 -8.98
C ALA A 220 6.98 2.96 -7.92
N ASP A 221 6.88 1.67 -8.14
CA ASP A 221 7.62 0.70 -7.38
C ASP A 221 8.76 0.14 -8.25
N PHE A 222 9.88 -0.09 -7.62
CA PHE A 222 11.04 -0.71 -8.24
C PHE A 222 11.34 -2.02 -7.52
N ARG A 223 11.49 -3.09 -8.28
CA ARG A 223 11.73 -4.43 -7.75
C ARG A 223 13.01 -5.00 -8.33
N LEU A 224 13.92 -5.37 -7.45
CA LEU A 224 15.13 -6.10 -7.77
C LEU A 224 15.18 -7.33 -6.87
N GLY A 225 15.50 -8.47 -7.43
CA GLY A 225 15.64 -9.67 -6.63
C GLY A 225 16.56 -10.70 -7.23
N LEU A 226 17.03 -11.58 -6.36
CA LEU A 226 17.85 -12.73 -6.66
C LEU A 226 17.13 -14.00 -6.19
N VAL A 227 16.99 -14.97 -7.09
CA VAL A 227 16.42 -16.27 -6.76
C VAL A 227 17.54 -17.30 -6.81
N ILE A 228 17.90 -17.85 -5.66
CA ILE A 228 18.90 -18.92 -5.55
C ILE A 228 18.16 -20.22 -5.30
N PRO A 229 18.07 -21.15 -6.28
CA PRO A 229 17.43 -22.43 -6.07
C PRO A 229 18.33 -23.31 -5.20
N PHE A 230 17.86 -23.71 -4.03
CA PHE A 230 18.47 -24.72 -3.18
C PHE A 230 17.79 -26.06 -3.51
N GLY A 231 18.53 -26.98 -4.10
CA GLY A 231 18.06 -28.33 -4.45
C GLY A 231 18.26 -28.66 -5.91
N GLY A 232 18.71 -29.88 -6.18
CA GLY A 232 18.88 -30.38 -7.54
C GLY A 232 17.54 -30.49 -8.27
N ALA A 233 17.53 -30.19 -9.54
CA ALA A 233 16.36 -30.46 -10.38
C ALA A 233 15.97 -31.94 -10.25
N PRO A 234 14.67 -32.27 -10.10
CA PRO A 234 14.24 -33.66 -10.10
C PRO A 234 14.73 -34.33 -11.38
N LYS A 235 15.49 -35.42 -11.23
CA LYS A 235 15.91 -36.24 -12.38
C LYS A 235 14.64 -36.69 -13.07
N LYS A 236 14.45 -36.24 -14.31
CA LYS A 236 13.42 -36.86 -15.18
C LYS A 236 13.75 -38.35 -15.26
N ARG A 237 12.88 -39.16 -14.71
CA ARG A 237 12.77 -40.59 -15.04
C ARG A 237 12.09 -40.75 -16.37
#